data_fb71be28244a679f383ea94865a5b203
#
_entry.id   fb71be28244a679f383ea94865a5b203
#
_cell.length_a   1.000
_cell.length_b   1.000
_cell.length_c   1.000
_cell.angle_alpha   90.00
_cell.angle_beta   90.00
_cell.angle_gamma   90.00
#
_symmetry.space_group_name_H-M   'P 1'
#
loop_
_entity.id
_entity.type
_entity.pdbx_description
1 polymer ?
#
loop_
_entity_poly.entity_id
_entity_poly.type
_entity_poly.pdbx_seq_one_letter_code
_entity_poly.pdbx_strand_id
1 'polypeptide(L)'
;MEQLKKMIIAGQDEQAAERVRALLKDNVDVEAIMKQALIPAMDEVGAQFQAGKIYLPEMLVAAQAMKSGLAVLEPLIKGSGI
;
A
#
# COMPACT_ATOMS: atom_id res chain seq x y z
N MET A 1 6.49 -2.69 8.49
CA MET A 1 5.32 -2.87 7.59
C MET A 1 4.03 -2.29 8.15
N GLU A 2 3.89 -2.27 9.45
CA GLU A 2 2.69 -1.73 10.09
C GLU A 2 2.48 -0.24 9.77
N GLN A 3 3.53 0.53 9.75
CA GLN A 3 3.44 1.96 9.43
C GLN A 3 2.95 2.18 8.00
N LEU A 4 3.48 1.41 7.06
CA LEU A 4 3.07 1.53 5.66
C LEU A 4 1.61 1.15 5.50
N LYS A 5 1.18 0.07 6.14
CA LYS A 5 -0.21 -0.36 6.13
C LYS A 5 -1.13 0.76 6.63
N LYS A 6 -0.77 1.38 7.74
CA LYS A 6 -1.55 2.48 8.32
C LYS A 6 -1.60 3.69 7.41
N MET A 7 -0.50 4.01 6.74
CA MET A 7 -0.44 5.12 5.81
C MET A 7 -1.40 4.91 4.65
N ILE A 8 -1.47 3.69 4.13
CA ILE A 8 -2.37 3.34 3.03
C ILE A 8 -3.83 3.46 3.48
N ILE A 9 -4.16 2.89 4.64
CA ILE A 9 -5.52 2.94 5.18
C ILE A 9 -5.95 4.39 5.41
N ALA A 10 -5.03 5.25 5.85
CA ALA A 10 -5.31 6.66 6.08
C ALA A 10 -5.32 7.48 4.79
N GLY A 11 -4.98 6.90 3.65
CA GLY A 11 -4.98 7.61 2.39
C GLY A 11 -3.81 8.56 2.19
N GLN A 12 -2.72 8.33 2.89
CA GLN A 12 -1.52 9.17 2.82
C GLN A 12 -0.62 8.70 1.67
N ASP A 13 -0.97 9.05 0.46
CA ASP A 13 -0.34 8.50 -0.75
C ASP A 13 1.14 8.87 -0.88
N GLU A 14 1.50 10.13 -0.68
CA GLU A 14 2.90 10.55 -0.77
C GLU A 14 3.77 9.87 0.29
N GLN A 15 3.26 9.81 1.50
CA GLN A 15 3.96 9.19 2.62
C GLN A 15 4.11 7.69 2.41
N ALA A 16 3.07 7.05 1.86
CA ALA A 16 3.13 5.63 1.54
C ALA A 16 4.22 5.36 0.51
N ALA A 17 4.29 6.17 -0.55
CA ALA A 17 5.31 6.01 -1.57
C ALA A 17 6.71 6.20 -1.00
N GLU A 18 6.90 7.21 -0.16
CA GLU A 18 8.19 7.44 0.50
C GLU A 18 8.59 6.29 1.40
N ARG A 19 7.63 5.74 2.13
CA ARG A 19 7.90 4.61 3.02
C ARG A 19 8.32 3.38 2.21
N VAL A 20 7.66 3.14 1.08
CA VAL A 20 8.05 2.04 0.20
C VAL A 20 9.49 2.21 -0.27
N ARG A 21 9.86 3.43 -0.68
CA ARG A 21 11.23 3.70 -1.09
C ARG A 21 12.23 3.44 0.02
N ALA A 22 11.89 3.84 1.25
CA ALA A 22 12.75 3.61 2.41
C ALA A 22 12.94 2.12 2.69
N LEU A 23 11.86 1.35 2.59
CA LEU A 23 11.94 -0.09 2.79
C LEU A 23 12.82 -0.76 1.73
N LEU A 24 12.73 -0.30 0.48
CA LEU A 24 13.58 -0.81 -0.59
C LEU A 24 15.05 -0.47 -0.35
N LYS A 25 15.33 0.70 0.19
CA LYS A 25 16.69 1.09 0.57
C LYS A 25 17.26 0.15 1.64
N ASP A 26 16.41 -0.34 2.52
CA ASP A 26 16.80 -1.27 3.57
C ASP A 26 16.81 -2.71 3.09
N ASN A 27 16.75 -2.93 1.78
CA ASN A 27 16.77 -4.24 1.14
C ASN A 27 15.58 -5.13 1.51
N VAL A 28 14.45 -4.53 1.84
CA VAL A 28 13.22 -5.27 2.07
C VAL A 28 12.70 -5.74 0.70
N ASP A 29 12.34 -7.02 0.62
CA ASP A 29 11.88 -7.63 -0.62
C ASP A 29 10.55 -7.03 -1.08
N VAL A 30 10.43 -6.82 -2.39
CA VAL A 30 9.21 -6.31 -3.02
C VAL A 30 8.00 -7.16 -2.64
N GLU A 31 8.16 -8.47 -2.71
CA GLU A 31 7.07 -9.40 -2.39
C GLU A 31 6.63 -9.26 -0.93
N ALA A 32 7.59 -9.07 -0.02
CA ALA A 32 7.27 -8.86 1.39
C ALA A 32 6.48 -7.57 1.61
N ILE A 33 6.85 -6.50 0.91
CA ILE A 33 6.12 -5.23 1.01
C ILE A 33 4.68 -5.42 0.54
N MET A 34 4.48 -6.10 -0.57
CA MET A 34 3.13 -6.34 -1.09
C MET A 34 2.31 -7.21 -0.14
N LYS A 35 2.87 -8.31 0.31
CA LYS A 35 2.12 -9.29 1.14
C LYS A 35 1.90 -8.84 2.57
N GLN A 36 2.81 -8.05 3.12
CA GLN A 36 2.73 -7.66 4.52
C GLN A 36 2.14 -6.28 4.75
N ALA A 37 2.05 -5.45 3.72
CA ALA A 37 1.56 -4.09 3.86
C ALA A 37 0.47 -3.73 2.86
N LEU A 38 0.74 -3.84 1.56
CA LEU A 38 -0.22 -3.36 0.56
C LEU A 38 -1.49 -4.19 0.53
N ILE A 39 -1.37 -5.50 0.43
CA ILE A 39 -2.54 -6.38 0.37
C ILE A 39 -3.32 -6.36 1.67
N PRO A 40 -2.68 -6.52 2.85
CA PRO A 40 -3.44 -6.45 4.11
C PRO A 40 -4.13 -5.10 4.33
N ALA A 41 -3.52 -4.01 3.88
CA ALA A 41 -4.14 -2.69 4.01
C ALA A 41 -5.45 -2.62 3.25
N MET A 42 -5.48 -3.12 2.03
CA MET A 42 -6.70 -3.10 1.22
C MET A 42 -7.74 -4.09 1.74
N ASP A 43 -7.30 -5.22 2.28
CA ASP A 43 -8.22 -6.16 2.92
C ASP A 43 -8.94 -5.51 4.09
N GLU A 44 -8.20 -4.76 4.91
CA GLU A 44 -8.80 -4.07 6.05
C GLU A 44 -9.74 -2.95 5.61
N VAL A 45 -9.34 -2.19 4.59
CA VAL A 45 -10.21 -1.13 4.04
C VAL A 45 -11.51 -1.73 3.51
N GLY A 46 -11.41 -2.84 2.79
CA GLY A 46 -12.58 -3.53 2.28
C GLY A 46 -13.50 -4.02 3.39
N ALA A 47 -12.91 -4.56 4.46
CA ALA A 47 -13.68 -5.01 5.62
C ALA A 47 -14.39 -3.85 6.32
N GLN A 48 -13.71 -2.72 6.46
CA GLN A 48 -14.31 -1.52 7.07
C GLN A 48 -15.45 -0.98 6.23
N PHE A 49 -15.28 -1.02 4.92
CA PHE A 49 -16.34 -0.59 4.00
C PHE A 49 -17.57 -1.48 4.13
N GLN A 50 -17.39 -2.79 4.16
CA GLN A 50 -18.50 -3.74 4.31
C GLN A 50 -19.18 -3.59 5.66
N ALA A 51 -18.42 -3.25 6.70
CA ALA A 51 -18.97 -3.05 8.04
C ALA A 51 -19.65 -1.69 8.20
N GLY A 52 -19.61 -0.83 7.16
CA GLY A 52 -20.22 0.49 7.23
C GLY A 52 -19.43 1.50 8.03
N LYS A 53 -18.16 1.21 8.31
CA LYS A 53 -17.30 2.11 9.09
C LYS A 53 -16.71 3.23 8.24
N ILE A 54 -16.56 3.00 6.94
CA ILE A 54 -16.07 4.00 6.00
C ILE A 54 -16.99 4.02 4.78
N TYR A 55 -16.96 5.15 4.07
CA TYR A 55 -17.74 5.34 2.86
C TYR A 55 -16.87 5.20 1.63
N LEU A 56 -17.49 5.11 0.46
CA LEU A 56 -16.79 4.92 -0.80
C LEU A 56 -15.67 5.92 -1.03
N PRO A 57 -15.85 7.24 -0.79
CA PRO A 57 -14.74 8.18 -0.97
C PRO A 57 -13.50 7.84 -0.17
N GLU A 58 -13.68 7.36 1.06
CA GLU A 58 -12.56 6.96 1.91
C GLU A 58 -11.85 5.74 1.36
N MET A 59 -12.60 4.79 0.84
CA MET A 59 -12.04 3.61 0.21
C MET A 59 -11.21 3.99 -1.03
N LEU A 60 -11.71 4.95 -1.83
CA LEU A 60 -10.99 5.42 -3.01
C LEU A 60 -9.68 6.12 -2.66
N VAL A 61 -9.68 6.88 -1.57
CA VAL A 61 -8.46 7.54 -1.09
C VAL A 61 -7.42 6.52 -0.66
N ALA A 62 -7.84 5.48 0.04
CA ALA A 62 -6.95 4.39 0.44
C ALA A 62 -6.40 3.65 -0.79
N ALA A 63 -7.25 3.40 -1.79
CA ALA A 63 -6.82 2.76 -3.03
C ALA A 63 -5.79 3.62 -3.77
N GLN A 64 -5.95 4.94 -3.74
CA GLN A 64 -5.00 5.87 -4.31
C GLN A 64 -3.63 5.76 -3.62
N ALA A 65 -3.63 5.68 -2.30
CA ALA A 65 -2.40 5.53 -1.53
C ALA A 65 -1.71 4.21 -1.87
N MET A 66 -2.47 3.12 -1.98
CA MET A 66 -1.93 1.84 -2.37
C MET A 66 -1.32 1.92 -3.77
N LYS A 67 -1.99 2.58 -4.69
CA LYS A 67 -1.52 2.75 -6.06
C LYS A 67 -0.21 3.52 -6.09
N SER A 68 -0.08 4.56 -5.27
CA SER A 68 1.16 5.32 -5.18
C SER A 68 2.31 4.48 -4.68
N GLY A 69 2.08 3.65 -3.67
CA GLY A 69 3.10 2.73 -3.17
C GLY A 69 3.45 1.67 -4.20
N LEU A 70 2.44 1.13 -4.87
CA LEU A 70 2.64 0.12 -5.91
C LEU A 70 3.43 0.68 -7.09
N ALA A 71 3.23 1.93 -7.45
CA ALA A 71 3.96 2.57 -8.55
C ALA A 71 5.46 2.58 -8.30
N VAL A 72 5.89 2.68 -7.05
CA VAL A 72 7.31 2.61 -6.69
C VAL A 72 7.86 1.20 -6.96
N LEU A 73 7.02 0.18 -6.74
CA LEU A 73 7.43 -1.22 -6.91
C LEU A 73 7.36 -1.70 -8.36
N GLU A 74 6.52 -1.09 -9.18
CA GLU A 74 6.28 -1.55 -10.55
C GLU A 74 7.55 -1.75 -11.37
N PRO A 75 8.49 -0.78 -11.41
CA PRO A 75 9.71 -0.98 -12.20
C PRO A 75 10.50 -2.21 -11.76
N LEU A 76 10.48 -2.50 -10.46
CA LEU A 76 11.19 -3.64 -9.92
C LEU A 76 10.50 -4.96 -10.29
N ILE A 77 9.17 -4.96 -10.30
CA ILE A 77 8.41 -6.14 -10.70
C ILE A 77 8.65 -6.43 -12.18
N LYS A 78 8.58 -5.41 -13.03
CA LYS A 78 8.83 -5.56 -14.46
C LYS A 78 10.29 -5.94 -14.74
N GLY A 79 11.21 -5.39 -13.96
CA GLY A 79 12.63 -5.66 -14.11
C GLY A 79 13.01 -7.08 -13.71
N SER A 80 12.15 -7.80 -12.99
CA SER A 80 12.42 -9.18 -12.62
C SER A 80 12.10 -10.18 -13.73
N GLY A 81 11.66 -9.71 -14.87
CA GLY A 81 11.43 -10.55 -16.02
C GLY A 81 10.13 -11.32 -16.00
N ILE A 82 9.23 -10.90 -15.22
CA ILE A 82 7.90 -11.53 -15.13
C ILE A 82 6.99 -11.02 -16.23
#